data_24594c64705414f73595d65b5b81a674
#
_entry.id   24594c64705414f73595d65b5b81a674
#
_cell.length_a   1.000
_cell.length_b   1.000
_cell.length_c   1.000
_cell.angle_alpha   90.00
_cell.angle_beta   90.00
_cell.angle_gamma   90.00
#
_symmetry.space_group_name_H-M   'P 1'
#
loop_
_entity.id
_entity.type
_entity.pdbx_description
1 polymer ?
#
loop_
_entity_poly.entity_id
_entity_poly.type
_entity_poly.pdbx_seq_one_letter_code
_entity_poly.pdbx_strand_id
1 'polypeptide(L)'
;MSASGKIEGVVTRFAPSPTGYLHIGGARTALFNWLFARHHGGKYLLRIEDTDKVRSTKEAIDAILDGLDWLGISGDGEPYFQSQFEKRHAEVAHQLLDNGAAYRCYMTQDELAAARETAQAERKPFRINSPWRDRTDWPEDQPYVIRIKAPQDGETVIDDLVQGRVTVANQEIDDFILLRSDGTPTYMLAVVVDDFDMGVSHVIRGDDHLNNAFRQLAIIKAMGWPVPTYAHVPLIHGFDGAKLSKRHGALGVDAYRDELGILPEALFNYLLRLGWGHGDDEIISRDQAIEWFDVDHVGKSPSRFDLKKLENLNGHYLRDADYTRLATLASRKLGLSYEELQLLVRAMPELKARAHNLNELAEGAEFLFAQRPLSPDEKAAALLTDEARHYLALAHAALAAAPQWEHDTLDAAVREVAESNSLKLGKLAQPLRAALTGKATSPGIFDVLVLLGKDESLARIADQVLEPNE
;
A
#
# COMPACT_ATOMS: atom_id res chain seq x y z
N MET A 1 -4.42 10.45 32.18
CA MET A 1 -5.12 10.83 30.94
C MET A 1 -5.17 12.34 30.92
N SER A 2 -4.63 12.99 29.87
CA SER A 2 -4.78 14.44 29.69
C SER A 2 -6.26 14.74 29.40
N ALA A 3 -6.70 16.00 29.62
CA ALA A 3 -8.08 16.42 29.37
C ALA A 3 -8.54 16.26 27.89
N SER A 4 -7.66 15.85 26.99
CA SER A 4 -7.89 15.60 25.57
C SER A 4 -7.96 14.12 25.18
N GLY A 5 -7.90 13.16 26.13
CA GLY A 5 -7.83 11.72 25.84
C GLY A 5 -6.47 11.24 25.30
N LYS A 6 -5.52 12.15 25.05
CA LYS A 6 -4.20 11.82 24.49
C LYS A 6 -3.28 11.16 25.51
N ILE A 7 -2.55 10.12 25.06
CA ILE A 7 -1.53 9.42 25.84
C ILE A 7 -0.19 10.14 25.63
N GLU A 8 0.50 10.47 26.73
CA GLU A 8 1.83 11.09 26.64
C GLU A 8 2.93 10.06 26.41
N GLY A 9 4.01 10.48 25.74
CA GLY A 9 5.21 9.66 25.54
C GLY A 9 5.01 8.49 24.59
N VAL A 10 4.04 8.55 23.69
CA VAL A 10 3.80 7.50 22.68
C VAL A 10 4.98 7.42 21.71
N VAL A 11 5.55 6.23 21.60
CA VAL A 11 6.54 5.86 20.58
C VAL A 11 6.08 4.55 19.94
N THR A 12 5.78 4.61 18.64
CA THR A 12 5.45 3.44 17.83
C THR A 12 6.54 3.17 16.81
N ARG A 13 6.52 2.00 16.19
CA ARG A 13 7.44 1.68 15.10
C ARG A 13 6.78 0.78 14.04
N PHE A 14 7.17 0.98 12.79
CA PHE A 14 7.02 -0.01 11.74
C PHE A 14 8.36 -0.74 11.57
N ALA A 15 8.32 -2.08 11.54
CA ALA A 15 9.53 -2.90 11.55
C ALA A 15 9.48 -3.95 10.42
N PRO A 16 9.63 -3.52 9.14
CA PRO A 16 9.59 -4.44 8.01
C PRO A 16 10.90 -5.20 7.84
N SER A 17 10.78 -6.49 7.46
CA SER A 17 11.90 -7.25 6.93
C SER A 17 12.00 -6.98 5.41
N PRO A 18 13.15 -6.50 4.89
CA PRO A 18 13.29 -6.10 3.49
C PRO A 18 13.53 -7.31 2.57
N THR A 19 12.55 -8.23 2.53
CA THR A 19 12.58 -9.45 1.71
C THR A 19 11.76 -9.32 0.43
N GLY A 20 11.33 -8.11 0.08
CA GLY A 20 10.53 -7.77 -1.09
C GLY A 20 9.89 -6.39 -0.96
N TYR A 21 8.96 -6.10 -1.85
CA TYR A 21 8.22 -4.82 -1.86
C TYR A 21 7.33 -4.65 -0.63
N LEU A 22 7.02 -3.38 -0.30
CA LEU A 22 6.06 -3.05 0.74
C LEU A 22 4.64 -3.48 0.30
N HIS A 23 4.18 -4.63 0.76
CA HIS A 23 2.81 -5.08 0.48
C HIS A 23 1.77 -4.31 1.30
N ILE A 24 0.52 -4.26 0.83
CA ILE A 24 -0.54 -3.46 1.47
C ILE A 24 -0.81 -3.82 2.93
N GLY A 25 -0.60 -5.07 3.37
CA GLY A 25 -0.70 -5.45 4.77
C GLY A 25 0.37 -4.76 5.64
N GLY A 26 1.61 -4.67 5.14
CA GLY A 26 2.69 -3.91 5.77
C GLY A 26 2.38 -2.40 5.76
N ALA A 27 1.94 -1.87 4.61
CA ALA A 27 1.56 -0.46 4.47
C ALA A 27 0.44 -0.06 5.44
N ARG A 28 -0.60 -0.92 5.64
CA ARG A 28 -1.64 -0.68 6.64
C ARG A 28 -1.08 -0.68 8.06
N THR A 29 -0.20 -1.62 8.38
CA THR A 29 0.44 -1.66 9.70
C THR A 29 1.29 -0.42 9.95
N ALA A 30 2.06 0.04 8.95
CA ALA A 30 2.80 1.29 9.01
C ALA A 30 1.86 2.49 9.24
N LEU A 31 0.76 2.56 8.47
CA LEU A 31 -0.25 3.61 8.57
C LEU A 31 -0.86 3.67 9.99
N PHE A 32 -1.24 2.53 10.57
CA PHE A 32 -1.85 2.51 11.91
C PHE A 32 -0.85 2.94 13.00
N ASN A 33 0.42 2.55 12.89
CA ASN A 33 1.49 3.04 13.77
C ASN A 33 1.69 4.55 13.62
N TRP A 34 1.72 5.04 12.38
CA TRP A 34 1.88 6.47 12.07
C TRP A 34 0.71 7.28 12.60
N LEU A 35 -0.53 6.85 12.34
CA LEU A 35 -1.74 7.55 12.81
C LEU A 35 -1.82 7.59 14.33
N PHE A 36 -1.57 6.47 15.00
CA PHE A 36 -1.59 6.43 16.46
C PHE A 36 -0.54 7.37 17.08
N ALA A 37 0.67 7.39 16.54
CA ALA A 37 1.69 8.34 16.98
C ALA A 37 1.25 9.79 16.73
N ARG A 38 0.73 10.13 15.54
CA ARG A 38 0.28 11.49 15.21
C ARG A 38 -0.92 11.93 16.07
N HIS A 39 -1.88 11.05 16.28
CA HIS A 39 -3.05 11.33 17.14
C HIS A 39 -2.62 11.75 18.55
N HIS A 40 -1.68 11.03 19.13
CA HIS A 40 -1.19 11.29 20.50
C HIS A 40 -0.05 12.31 20.58
N GLY A 41 0.43 12.85 19.46
CA GLY A 41 1.57 13.78 19.43
C GLY A 41 2.90 13.09 19.78
N GLY A 42 2.99 11.79 19.53
CA GLY A 42 4.15 10.95 19.79
C GLY A 42 5.10 10.83 18.60
N LYS A 43 5.98 9.81 18.65
CA LYS A 43 6.97 9.50 17.63
C LYS A 43 6.60 8.22 16.89
N TYR A 44 6.80 8.21 15.57
CA TYR A 44 6.71 7.04 14.72
C TYR A 44 8.06 6.72 14.12
N LEU A 45 8.65 5.58 14.48
CA LEU A 45 9.98 5.17 14.07
C LEU A 45 9.92 4.09 12.99
N LEU A 46 10.97 4.03 12.17
CA LEU A 46 11.15 2.99 11.17
C LEU A 46 12.36 2.13 11.53
N ARG A 47 12.17 0.81 11.65
CA ARG A 47 13.24 -0.17 11.83
C ARG A 47 13.26 -1.15 10.66
N ILE A 48 14.37 -1.22 9.96
CA ILE A 48 14.60 -2.21 8.91
C ILE A 48 15.20 -3.47 9.55
N GLU A 49 14.47 -4.59 9.49
CA GLU A 49 14.90 -5.87 10.07
C GLU A 49 15.71 -6.66 9.03
N ASP A 50 16.95 -6.23 8.80
CA ASP A 50 17.89 -6.67 7.76
C ASP A 50 18.90 -7.72 8.24
N THR A 51 18.62 -8.43 9.32
CA THR A 51 19.51 -9.45 9.88
C THR A 51 19.68 -10.69 8.96
N ASP A 52 18.72 -10.97 8.09
CA ASP A 52 18.86 -11.97 7.02
C ASP A 52 19.54 -11.32 5.80
N LYS A 53 20.89 -11.31 5.82
CA LYS A 53 21.72 -10.65 4.79
C LYS A 53 21.54 -11.24 3.38
N VAL A 54 21.05 -12.47 3.25
CA VAL A 54 20.82 -13.12 1.95
C VAL A 54 19.56 -12.60 1.28
N ARG A 55 18.50 -12.35 2.07
CA ARG A 55 17.20 -11.89 1.56
C ARG A 55 16.99 -10.38 1.65
N SER A 56 17.83 -9.67 2.43
CA SER A 56 17.74 -8.23 2.61
C SER A 56 18.57 -7.52 1.54
N THR A 57 17.91 -7.04 0.50
CA THR A 57 18.57 -6.32 -0.59
C THR A 57 18.37 -4.81 -0.48
N LYS A 58 19.30 -4.04 -1.05
CA LYS A 58 19.18 -2.57 -1.09
C LYS A 58 17.93 -2.15 -1.84
N GLU A 59 17.60 -2.81 -2.94
CA GLU A 59 16.43 -2.53 -3.77
C GLU A 59 15.13 -2.72 -2.98
N ALA A 60 15.06 -3.76 -2.14
CA ALA A 60 13.89 -3.99 -1.28
C ALA A 60 13.76 -2.92 -0.18
N ILE A 61 14.89 -2.47 0.39
CA ILE A 61 14.91 -1.36 1.35
C ILE A 61 14.43 -0.06 0.68
N ASP A 62 15.03 0.29 -0.47
CA ASP A 62 14.68 1.49 -1.23
C ASP A 62 13.18 1.48 -1.62
N ALA A 63 12.64 0.33 -2.04
CA ALA A 63 11.22 0.18 -2.38
C ALA A 63 10.28 0.36 -1.16
N ILE A 64 10.69 -0.08 0.03
CA ILE A 64 9.93 0.15 1.26
C ILE A 64 9.92 1.65 1.60
N LEU A 65 11.08 2.31 1.54
CA LEU A 65 11.21 3.74 1.83
C LEU A 65 10.41 4.59 0.84
N ASP A 66 10.53 4.31 -0.45
CA ASP A 66 9.78 4.98 -1.52
C ASP A 66 8.26 4.81 -1.35
N GLY A 67 7.81 3.60 -1.02
CA GLY A 67 6.38 3.34 -0.78
C GLY A 67 5.82 4.07 0.43
N LEU A 68 6.58 4.16 1.53
CA LEU A 68 6.18 4.92 2.73
C LEU A 68 6.17 6.43 2.45
N ASP A 69 7.16 6.94 1.72
CA ASP A 69 7.25 8.35 1.33
C ASP A 69 6.10 8.73 0.40
N TRP A 70 5.82 7.91 -0.60
CA TRP A 70 4.70 8.13 -1.52
C TRP A 70 3.35 8.17 -0.80
N LEU A 71 3.14 7.32 0.23
CA LEU A 71 1.95 7.38 1.10
C LEU A 71 1.98 8.56 2.08
N GLY A 72 3.12 9.26 2.23
CA GLY A 72 3.33 10.34 3.17
C GLY A 72 3.31 9.89 4.63
N ILE A 73 3.80 8.69 4.92
CA ILE A 73 3.89 8.08 6.25
C ILE A 73 5.32 7.64 6.58
N SER A 74 6.30 8.42 6.17
CA SER A 74 7.71 8.21 6.51
C SER A 74 7.96 8.32 8.01
N GLY A 75 8.98 7.61 8.50
CA GLY A 75 9.36 7.60 9.91
C GLY A 75 9.97 8.92 10.38
N ASP A 76 9.95 9.14 11.68
CA ASP A 76 10.60 10.29 12.31
C ASP A 76 12.10 10.03 12.47
N GLY A 77 12.92 10.79 11.80
CA GLY A 77 14.38 10.64 11.78
C GLY A 77 14.89 9.56 10.82
N GLU A 78 16.15 9.17 11.03
CA GLU A 78 16.78 8.16 10.18
C GLU A 78 16.26 6.74 10.47
N PRO A 79 16.15 5.87 9.47
CA PRO A 79 15.80 4.48 9.68
C PRO A 79 16.83 3.75 10.56
N TYR A 80 16.33 2.98 11.51
CA TYR A 80 17.14 2.09 12.34
C TYR A 80 17.38 0.77 11.61
N PHE A 81 18.65 0.38 11.42
CA PHE A 81 19.02 -0.87 10.77
C PHE A 81 19.41 -1.92 11.81
N GLN A 82 18.60 -2.96 11.95
CA GLN A 82 18.77 -3.99 13.00
C GLN A 82 20.13 -4.69 12.95
N SER A 83 20.67 -4.94 11.75
CA SER A 83 21.97 -5.60 11.57
C SER A 83 23.15 -4.82 12.17
N GLN A 84 23.01 -3.51 12.39
CA GLN A 84 24.06 -2.68 12.99
C GLN A 84 24.20 -2.92 14.52
N PHE A 85 23.21 -3.56 15.13
CA PHE A 85 23.11 -3.75 16.58
C PHE A 85 23.26 -5.21 17.02
N GLU A 86 23.70 -6.11 16.15
CA GLU A 86 23.92 -7.54 16.47
C GLU A 86 24.77 -7.74 17.72
N LYS A 87 25.80 -6.90 17.93
CA LYS A 87 26.64 -6.93 19.12
C LYS A 87 25.83 -6.61 20.40
N ARG A 88 24.98 -5.60 20.35
CA ARG A 88 24.10 -5.21 21.47
C ARG A 88 23.12 -6.35 21.81
N HIS A 89 22.57 -7.01 20.80
CA HIS A 89 21.70 -8.17 21.00
C HIS A 89 22.45 -9.32 21.69
N ALA A 90 23.69 -9.61 21.27
CA ALA A 90 24.51 -10.64 21.90
C ALA A 90 24.86 -10.28 23.37
N GLU A 91 25.18 -9.01 23.66
CA GLU A 91 25.39 -8.53 25.02
C GLU A 91 24.19 -8.80 25.93
N VAL A 92 22.97 -8.55 25.46
CA VAL A 92 21.74 -8.84 26.24
C VAL A 92 21.54 -10.34 26.44
N ALA A 93 21.83 -11.18 25.45
CA ALA A 93 21.79 -12.63 25.62
C ALA A 93 22.74 -13.11 26.71
N HIS A 94 23.95 -12.56 26.77
CA HIS A 94 24.92 -12.87 27.82
C HIS A 94 24.49 -12.31 29.19
N GLN A 95 23.90 -11.10 29.27
CA GLN A 95 23.33 -10.59 30.50
C GLN A 95 22.23 -11.51 31.05
N LEU A 96 21.36 -12.06 30.18
CA LEU A 96 20.33 -13.02 30.57
C LEU A 96 20.95 -14.36 31.07
N LEU A 97 22.08 -14.75 30.48
CA LEU A 97 22.85 -15.94 30.94
C LEU A 97 23.45 -15.67 32.32
N ASP A 98 24.10 -14.52 32.54
CA ASP A 98 24.79 -14.16 33.76
C ASP A 98 23.82 -13.97 34.95
N ASN A 99 22.61 -13.44 34.69
CA ASN A 99 21.57 -13.29 35.71
C ASN A 99 20.75 -14.59 35.97
N GLY A 100 21.09 -15.68 35.28
CA GLY A 100 20.44 -16.99 35.45
C GLY A 100 19.06 -17.12 34.76
N ALA A 101 18.63 -16.13 33.99
CA ALA A 101 17.38 -16.17 33.23
C ALA A 101 17.50 -16.89 31.87
N ALA A 102 18.73 -17.23 31.47
CA ALA A 102 19.04 -18.04 30.31
C ALA A 102 20.04 -19.14 30.66
N TYR A 103 20.29 -20.07 29.76
CA TYR A 103 21.23 -21.14 29.93
C TYR A 103 21.90 -21.56 28.61
N ARG A 104 23.10 -22.20 28.71
CA ARG A 104 23.80 -22.77 27.58
C ARG A 104 23.20 -24.11 27.24
N CYS A 105 22.80 -24.29 26.00
CA CYS A 105 22.21 -25.53 25.51
C CYS A 105 23.13 -26.15 24.45
N TYR A 106 23.60 -27.37 24.74
CA TYR A 106 24.50 -28.15 23.88
C TYR A 106 23.77 -29.27 23.14
N MET A 107 22.43 -29.26 23.10
CA MET A 107 21.69 -30.25 22.32
C MET A 107 22.06 -30.19 20.86
N THR A 108 22.38 -31.37 20.31
CA THR A 108 22.72 -31.54 18.89
C THR A 108 21.46 -31.51 18.02
N GLN A 109 21.65 -31.36 16.71
CA GLN A 109 20.52 -31.43 15.75
C GLN A 109 19.84 -32.80 15.76
N ASP A 110 20.61 -33.88 15.96
CA ASP A 110 20.08 -35.25 16.02
C ASP A 110 19.21 -35.44 17.28
N GLU A 111 19.64 -34.97 18.43
CA GLU A 111 18.84 -34.98 19.66
C GLU A 111 17.56 -34.17 19.52
N LEU A 112 17.61 -33.02 18.86
CA LEU A 112 16.44 -32.20 18.57
C LEU A 112 15.48 -32.89 17.59
N ALA A 113 16.01 -33.55 16.57
CA ALA A 113 15.21 -34.33 15.61
C ALA A 113 14.51 -35.51 16.31
N ALA A 114 15.23 -36.29 17.11
CA ALA A 114 14.67 -37.39 17.88
C ALA A 114 13.57 -36.92 18.86
N ALA A 115 13.78 -35.78 19.52
CA ALA A 115 12.77 -35.19 20.41
C ALA A 115 11.50 -34.77 19.65
N ARG A 116 11.63 -34.23 18.43
CA ARG A 116 10.49 -33.89 17.55
C ARG A 116 9.73 -35.12 17.10
N GLU A 117 10.43 -36.18 16.67
CA GLU A 117 9.81 -37.44 16.26
C GLU A 117 9.02 -38.08 17.40
N THR A 118 9.59 -38.06 18.62
CA THR A 118 8.90 -38.58 19.83
C THR A 118 7.62 -37.77 20.08
N ALA A 119 7.66 -36.46 20.09
CA ALA A 119 6.50 -35.59 20.28
C ALA A 119 5.42 -35.85 19.21
N GLN A 120 5.83 -36.03 17.95
CA GLN A 120 4.94 -36.33 16.83
C GLN A 120 4.29 -37.69 16.99
N ALA A 121 5.02 -38.74 17.40
CA ALA A 121 4.51 -40.08 17.67
C ALA A 121 3.48 -40.07 18.81
N GLU A 122 3.74 -39.25 19.83
CA GLU A 122 2.82 -39.06 20.96
C GLU A 122 1.66 -38.09 20.64
N ARG A 123 1.60 -37.51 19.45
CA ARG A 123 0.63 -36.47 19.04
C ARG A 123 0.58 -35.25 19.99
N LYS A 124 1.74 -34.92 20.57
CA LYS A 124 1.90 -33.75 21.43
C LYS A 124 2.58 -32.64 20.69
N PRO A 125 2.32 -31.36 21.02
CA PRO A 125 3.09 -30.24 20.52
C PRO A 125 4.56 -30.42 20.89
N PHE A 126 5.45 -30.22 19.93
CA PHE A 126 6.91 -30.27 20.21
C PHE A 126 7.30 -29.10 21.10
N ARG A 127 7.98 -29.39 22.18
CA ARG A 127 8.56 -28.40 23.09
C ARG A 127 9.96 -28.85 23.49
N ILE A 128 10.83 -27.86 23.62
CA ILE A 128 12.19 -28.12 24.08
C ILE A 128 12.14 -28.38 25.59
N ASN A 129 12.46 -29.60 25.99
CA ASN A 129 12.80 -29.97 27.35
C ASN A 129 14.29 -30.32 27.38
N SER A 130 15.13 -29.29 27.54
CA SER A 130 16.59 -29.46 27.45
C SER A 130 17.16 -29.97 28.79
N PRO A 131 17.96 -31.04 28.77
CA PRO A 131 18.66 -31.51 29.97
C PRO A 131 19.71 -30.49 30.48
N TRP A 132 20.00 -29.48 29.69
CA TRP A 132 20.97 -28.43 30.02
C TRP A 132 20.40 -27.26 30.83
N ARG A 133 19.06 -27.21 30.96
CA ARG A 133 18.37 -26.06 31.57
C ARG A 133 18.88 -25.68 32.96
N ASP A 134 19.14 -26.66 33.79
CA ASP A 134 19.53 -26.44 35.20
C ASP A 134 20.95 -26.96 35.52
N ARG A 135 21.71 -27.34 34.48
CA ARG A 135 23.09 -27.78 34.63
C ARG A 135 24.05 -26.59 34.73
N THR A 136 25.09 -26.78 35.53
CA THR A 136 26.19 -25.82 35.71
C THR A 136 27.55 -26.39 35.26
N ASP A 137 27.62 -27.70 34.95
CA ASP A 137 28.78 -28.43 34.47
C ASP A 137 28.87 -28.36 32.92
N TRP A 138 29.20 -27.22 32.41
CA TRP A 138 29.21 -26.98 30.97
C TRP A 138 30.53 -27.46 30.32
N PRO A 139 30.48 -28.08 29.11
CA PRO A 139 31.65 -28.33 28.31
C PRO A 139 32.39 -27.05 27.92
N GLU A 140 33.70 -26.99 28.06
CA GLU A 140 34.48 -25.76 27.81
C GLU A 140 34.67 -25.49 26.29
N ASP A 141 34.80 -26.52 25.46
CA ASP A 141 35.19 -26.41 24.05
C ASP A 141 34.11 -26.88 23.06
N GLN A 142 32.85 -26.83 23.45
CA GLN A 142 31.75 -27.21 22.54
C GLN A 142 30.88 -26.02 22.17
N PRO A 143 30.44 -25.96 20.89
CA PRO A 143 29.50 -24.91 20.49
C PRO A 143 28.15 -25.09 21.22
N TYR A 144 27.56 -23.98 21.65
CA TYR A 144 26.27 -23.96 22.32
C TYR A 144 25.39 -22.83 21.78
N VAL A 145 24.09 -22.93 22.01
CA VAL A 145 23.15 -21.84 21.84
C VAL A 145 22.73 -21.30 23.22
N ILE A 146 22.38 -20.05 23.31
CA ILE A 146 21.78 -19.47 24.51
C ILE A 146 20.26 -19.58 24.38
N ARG A 147 19.60 -20.21 25.36
CA ARG A 147 18.13 -20.31 25.46
C ARG A 147 17.63 -19.56 26.67
N ILE A 148 16.46 -18.93 26.53
CA ILE A 148 15.74 -18.37 27.67
C ILE A 148 15.29 -19.50 28.59
N LYS A 149 15.24 -19.23 29.90
CA LYS A 149 14.47 -20.04 30.87
C LYS A 149 13.04 -19.50 30.88
N ALA A 150 12.20 -20.00 29.99
CA ALA A 150 10.79 -19.59 29.94
C ALA A 150 10.07 -19.99 31.25
N PRO A 151 9.08 -19.23 31.71
CA PRO A 151 8.29 -19.60 32.88
C PRO A 151 7.52 -20.92 32.59
N GLN A 152 7.50 -21.84 33.56
CA GLN A 152 6.88 -23.16 33.39
C GLN A 152 5.50 -23.24 34.05
N ASP A 153 5.33 -22.54 35.18
CA ASP A 153 4.10 -22.62 35.99
C ASP A 153 3.27 -21.32 35.81
N GLY A 154 1.94 -21.48 36.00
CA GLY A 154 1.00 -20.38 35.92
C GLY A 154 0.67 -19.94 34.50
N GLU A 155 0.31 -18.69 34.32
CA GLU A 155 -0.17 -18.13 33.08
C GLU A 155 0.51 -16.77 32.77
N THR A 156 0.68 -16.51 31.48
CA THR A 156 1.07 -15.18 30.99
C THR A 156 -0.13 -14.53 30.32
N VAL A 157 -0.40 -13.28 30.71
CA VAL A 157 -1.55 -12.49 30.23
C VAL A 157 -1.04 -11.28 29.47
N ILE A 158 -1.69 -10.98 28.36
CA ILE A 158 -1.56 -9.74 27.60
C ILE A 158 -2.93 -9.08 27.52
N ASP A 159 -3.04 -7.85 27.99
CA ASP A 159 -4.21 -7.01 27.76
C ASP A 159 -3.95 -6.22 26.45
N ASP A 160 -4.40 -6.80 25.34
CA ASP A 160 -4.19 -6.26 24.00
C ASP A 160 -5.30 -5.27 23.64
N LEU A 161 -4.92 -4.11 23.08
CA LEU A 161 -5.89 -3.05 22.77
C LEU A 161 -6.91 -3.45 21.71
N VAL A 162 -6.55 -4.36 20.80
CA VAL A 162 -7.46 -4.84 19.74
C VAL A 162 -8.08 -6.18 20.10
N GLN A 163 -7.26 -7.18 20.47
CA GLN A 163 -7.75 -8.54 20.75
C GLN A 163 -8.41 -8.67 22.12
N GLY A 164 -8.15 -7.71 23.02
CA GLY A 164 -8.58 -7.77 24.41
C GLY A 164 -7.66 -8.65 25.24
N ARG A 165 -8.17 -9.18 26.36
CA ARG A 165 -7.37 -10.01 27.25
C ARG A 165 -7.11 -11.39 26.67
N VAL A 166 -5.85 -11.71 26.43
CA VAL A 166 -5.39 -13.01 25.93
C VAL A 166 -4.51 -13.66 26.97
N THR A 167 -4.76 -14.92 27.25
CA THR A 167 -4.06 -15.71 28.28
C THR A 167 -3.49 -16.96 27.66
N VAL A 168 -2.23 -17.28 27.98
CA VAL A 168 -1.54 -18.50 27.56
C VAL A 168 -0.94 -19.18 28.80
N ALA A 169 -1.15 -20.47 28.95
CA ALA A 169 -0.48 -21.24 29.99
C ALA A 169 1.03 -21.24 29.77
N ASN A 170 1.82 -20.96 30.82
CA ASN A 170 3.27 -20.85 30.69
C ASN A 170 3.91 -22.13 30.17
N GLN A 171 3.32 -23.29 30.44
CA GLN A 171 3.72 -24.56 29.86
C GLN A 171 3.68 -24.56 28.33
N GLU A 172 3.00 -23.61 27.70
CA GLU A 172 2.95 -23.46 26.25
C GLU A 172 4.10 -22.64 25.68
N ILE A 173 4.87 -21.97 26.51
CA ILE A 173 6.02 -21.17 26.14
C ILE A 173 7.27 -22.04 26.30
N ASP A 174 7.92 -22.35 25.19
CA ASP A 174 9.15 -23.16 25.17
C ASP A 174 10.41 -22.33 25.47
N ASP A 175 11.48 -23.02 25.84
CA ASP A 175 12.82 -22.40 25.97
C ASP A 175 13.41 -22.12 24.59
N PHE A 176 13.01 -21.05 23.96
CA PHE A 176 13.47 -20.71 22.62
C PHE A 176 14.90 -20.13 22.62
N ILE A 177 15.56 -20.22 21.46
CA ILE A 177 16.91 -19.71 21.27
C ILE A 177 16.92 -18.18 21.25
N LEU A 178 17.79 -17.58 22.04
CA LEU A 178 18.11 -16.15 22.03
C LEU A 178 19.29 -15.86 21.09
N LEU A 179 20.39 -16.61 21.26
CA LEU A 179 21.63 -16.47 20.50
C LEU A 179 22.04 -17.82 19.90
N ARG A 180 22.37 -17.84 18.64
CA ARG A 180 22.84 -19.04 17.94
C ARG A 180 24.30 -19.33 18.29
N SER A 181 24.79 -20.52 17.93
CA SER A 181 26.16 -20.94 18.19
C SER A 181 27.22 -20.14 17.41
N ASP A 182 26.84 -19.50 16.33
CA ASP A 182 27.67 -18.58 15.56
C ASP A 182 27.69 -17.13 16.11
N GLY A 183 27.00 -16.88 17.24
CA GLY A 183 26.89 -15.59 17.88
C GLY A 183 25.81 -14.68 17.27
N THR A 184 25.02 -15.14 16.30
CA THR A 184 23.95 -14.33 15.70
C THR A 184 22.68 -14.38 16.56
N PRO A 185 21.98 -13.24 16.77
CA PRO A 185 20.74 -13.18 17.55
C PRO A 185 19.59 -13.82 16.75
N THR A 186 18.57 -14.28 17.48
CA THR A 186 17.29 -14.65 16.85
C THR A 186 16.36 -13.44 16.78
N TYR A 187 15.37 -13.52 15.89
CA TYR A 187 14.29 -12.53 15.80
C TYR A 187 13.67 -12.21 17.17
N MET A 188 13.42 -13.24 18.00
CA MET A 188 12.77 -13.07 19.30
C MET A 188 13.56 -12.16 20.24
N LEU A 189 14.87 -12.25 20.23
CA LEU A 189 15.74 -11.40 21.05
C LEU A 189 15.90 -10.01 20.42
N ALA A 190 16.28 -9.95 19.14
CA ALA A 190 16.61 -8.70 18.46
C ALA A 190 15.47 -7.69 18.53
N VAL A 191 14.23 -8.11 18.24
CA VAL A 191 13.05 -7.22 18.28
C VAL A 191 12.82 -6.62 19.66
N VAL A 192 12.99 -7.42 20.73
CA VAL A 192 12.78 -6.94 22.10
C VAL A 192 13.83 -5.93 22.52
N VAL A 193 15.10 -6.22 22.19
CA VAL A 193 16.22 -5.34 22.52
C VAL A 193 16.08 -4.01 21.78
N ASP A 194 15.78 -4.06 20.49
CA ASP A 194 15.60 -2.86 19.69
C ASP A 194 14.38 -2.04 20.16
N ASP A 195 13.25 -2.69 20.43
CA ASP A 195 12.06 -1.98 20.95
C ASP A 195 12.37 -1.26 22.28
N PHE A 196 13.17 -1.87 23.16
CA PHE A 196 13.61 -1.26 24.39
C PHE A 196 14.58 -0.08 24.15
N ASP A 197 15.65 -0.30 23.38
CA ASP A 197 16.68 0.70 23.10
C ASP A 197 16.12 1.90 22.29
N MET A 198 15.11 1.67 21.43
CA MET A 198 14.38 2.72 20.70
C MET A 198 13.31 3.42 21.55
N GLY A 199 13.04 2.95 22.79
CA GLY A 199 12.02 3.50 23.67
C GLY A 199 10.59 3.28 23.20
N VAL A 200 10.32 2.20 22.48
CA VAL A 200 8.98 1.86 21.96
C VAL A 200 8.02 1.61 23.11
N SER A 201 6.95 2.39 23.17
CA SER A 201 5.92 2.29 24.19
C SER A 201 4.71 1.47 23.75
N HIS A 202 4.44 1.44 22.43
CA HIS A 202 3.29 0.75 21.83
C HIS A 202 3.74 -0.11 20.66
N VAL A 203 3.39 -1.41 20.70
CA VAL A 203 3.70 -2.39 19.67
C VAL A 203 2.42 -2.71 18.90
N ILE A 204 2.22 -2.00 17.77
CA ILE A 204 1.09 -2.21 16.85
C ILE A 204 1.59 -3.03 15.67
N ARG A 205 1.03 -4.26 15.47
CA ARG A 205 1.49 -5.19 14.42
C ARG A 205 0.41 -6.21 14.05
N GLY A 206 0.66 -7.04 13.05
CA GLY A 206 -0.26 -8.12 12.65
C GLY A 206 -0.48 -9.15 13.75
N ASP A 207 -1.69 -9.71 13.82
CA ASP A 207 -2.10 -10.71 14.83
C ASP A 207 -1.41 -12.06 14.65
N ASP A 208 -0.77 -12.32 13.52
CA ASP A 208 0.12 -13.46 13.32
C ASP A 208 1.37 -13.42 14.23
N HIS A 209 1.67 -12.27 14.82
CA HIS A 209 2.72 -12.10 15.82
C HIS A 209 2.23 -12.20 17.29
N LEU A 210 0.95 -12.45 17.54
CA LEU A 210 0.41 -12.48 18.91
C LEU A 210 1.10 -13.56 19.77
N ASN A 211 1.32 -14.75 19.22
CA ASN A 211 2.04 -15.81 19.94
C ASN A 211 3.51 -15.45 20.24
N ASN A 212 4.13 -14.58 19.42
CA ASN A 212 5.47 -14.12 19.67
C ASN A 212 5.54 -13.16 20.87
N ALA A 213 4.48 -12.39 21.12
CA ALA A 213 4.42 -11.46 22.25
C ALA A 213 4.59 -12.18 23.59
N PHE A 214 4.00 -13.37 23.78
CA PHE A 214 4.15 -14.15 25.01
C PHE A 214 5.60 -14.60 25.23
N ARG A 215 6.31 -14.98 24.17
CA ARG A 215 7.75 -15.30 24.23
C ARG A 215 8.60 -14.05 24.52
N GLN A 216 8.30 -12.96 23.84
CA GLN A 216 8.99 -11.68 24.03
C GLN A 216 8.83 -11.13 25.45
N LEU A 217 7.65 -11.31 26.06
CA LEU A 217 7.42 -10.95 27.45
C LEU A 217 8.33 -11.69 28.43
N ALA A 218 8.72 -12.93 28.15
CA ALA A 218 9.67 -13.65 29.00
C ALA A 218 11.03 -12.97 29.04
N ILE A 219 11.52 -12.43 27.91
CA ILE A 219 12.77 -11.64 27.84
C ILE A 219 12.61 -10.32 28.59
N ILE A 220 11.54 -9.56 28.30
CA ILE A 220 11.26 -8.24 28.90
C ILE A 220 11.24 -8.34 30.43
N LYS A 221 10.51 -9.33 30.96
CA LYS A 221 10.41 -9.58 32.42
C LYS A 221 11.76 -10.01 33.03
N ALA A 222 12.51 -10.88 32.34
CA ALA A 222 13.81 -11.33 32.79
C ALA A 222 14.86 -10.21 32.86
N MET A 223 14.73 -9.22 31.97
CA MET A 223 15.57 -8.00 31.97
C MET A 223 15.05 -6.92 32.92
N GLY A 224 13.86 -7.06 33.52
CA GLY A 224 13.24 -6.01 34.31
C GLY A 224 12.85 -4.76 33.51
N TRP A 225 12.66 -4.89 32.21
CA TRP A 225 12.29 -3.77 31.34
C TRP A 225 10.79 -3.44 31.40
N PRO A 226 10.40 -2.20 31.08
CA PRO A 226 9.00 -1.84 30.99
C PRO A 226 8.33 -2.64 29.86
N VAL A 227 7.13 -3.14 30.13
CA VAL A 227 6.33 -3.88 29.15
C VAL A 227 5.63 -2.87 28.24
N PRO A 228 5.80 -2.93 26.91
CA PRO A 228 5.07 -2.06 26.00
C PRO A 228 3.58 -2.45 25.98
N THR A 229 2.73 -1.50 25.59
CA THR A 229 1.33 -1.78 25.28
C THR A 229 1.23 -2.48 23.92
N TYR A 230 0.47 -3.55 23.83
CA TYR A 230 0.30 -4.32 22.60
C TYR A 230 -1.04 -4.03 21.90
N ALA A 231 -1.01 -4.00 20.57
CA ALA A 231 -2.18 -3.96 19.71
C ALA A 231 -1.95 -4.87 18.48
N HIS A 232 -2.61 -6.03 18.46
CA HIS A 232 -2.48 -6.99 17.37
C HIS A 232 -3.65 -6.86 16.40
N VAL A 233 -3.36 -6.29 15.22
CA VAL A 233 -4.34 -5.96 14.18
C VAL A 233 -4.58 -7.18 13.30
N PRO A 234 -5.84 -7.60 13.05
CA PRO A 234 -6.14 -8.74 12.18
C PRO A 234 -5.58 -8.59 10.79
N LEU A 235 -5.18 -9.70 10.17
CA LEU A 235 -4.66 -9.72 8.82
C LEU A 235 -5.71 -9.29 7.78
N ILE A 236 -5.24 -8.87 6.62
CA ILE A 236 -6.09 -8.61 5.44
C ILE A 236 -6.25 -9.94 4.69
N HIS A 237 -7.48 -10.28 4.35
CA HIS A 237 -7.84 -11.45 3.56
C HIS A 237 -8.28 -11.06 2.15
N GLY A 238 -8.17 -11.98 1.22
CA GLY A 238 -8.75 -11.86 -0.12
C GLY A 238 -10.28 -11.98 -0.08
N PHE A 239 -10.91 -11.79 -1.23
CA PHE A 239 -12.36 -11.91 -1.38
C PHE A 239 -12.88 -13.33 -1.05
N ASP A 240 -12.04 -14.36 -1.20
CA ASP A 240 -12.32 -15.75 -0.89
C ASP A 240 -12.17 -16.09 0.62
N GLY A 241 -11.77 -15.12 1.44
CA GLY A 241 -11.54 -15.28 2.86
C GLY A 241 -10.21 -15.96 3.23
N ALA A 242 -9.35 -16.29 2.25
CA ALA A 242 -7.99 -16.73 2.51
C ALA A 242 -7.06 -15.55 2.80
N LYS A 243 -5.92 -15.81 3.49
CA LYS A 243 -4.87 -14.79 3.67
C LYS A 243 -4.53 -14.17 2.32
N LEU A 244 -4.49 -12.85 2.27
CA LEU A 244 -4.19 -12.09 1.06
C LEU A 244 -2.87 -12.56 0.44
N SER A 245 -2.88 -12.83 -0.86
CA SER A 245 -1.73 -13.32 -1.62
C SER A 245 -1.66 -12.63 -2.99
N LYS A 246 -0.57 -12.80 -3.74
CA LYS A 246 -0.40 -12.19 -5.07
C LYS A 246 -1.59 -12.43 -6.00
N ARG A 247 -2.20 -13.62 -5.99
CA ARG A 247 -3.41 -13.94 -6.76
C ARG A 247 -4.67 -13.14 -6.36
N HIS A 248 -4.66 -12.52 -5.20
CA HIS A 248 -5.74 -11.69 -4.67
C HIS A 248 -5.45 -10.19 -4.79
N GLY A 249 -4.41 -9.81 -5.53
CA GLY A 249 -3.98 -8.41 -5.63
C GLY A 249 -3.09 -7.95 -4.47
N ALA A 250 -2.42 -8.89 -3.77
CA ALA A 250 -1.35 -8.53 -2.82
C ALA A 250 -0.11 -8.05 -3.58
N LEU A 251 -0.25 -6.93 -4.24
CA LEU A 251 0.82 -6.22 -4.94
C LEU A 251 1.64 -5.39 -3.95
N GLY A 252 2.81 -4.99 -4.35
CA GLY A 252 3.56 -3.91 -3.69
C GLY A 252 2.83 -2.57 -3.85
N VAL A 253 3.09 -1.65 -2.94
CA VAL A 253 2.55 -0.27 -3.00
C VAL A 253 2.94 0.43 -4.31
N ASP A 254 4.14 0.14 -4.81
CA ASP A 254 4.65 0.57 -6.12
C ASP A 254 3.74 0.16 -7.28
N ALA A 255 3.24 -1.07 -7.30
CA ALA A 255 2.33 -1.54 -8.35
C ALA A 255 0.97 -0.82 -8.32
N TYR A 256 0.45 -0.48 -7.13
CA TYR A 256 -0.77 0.35 -7.05
C TYR A 256 -0.56 1.74 -7.65
N ARG A 257 0.61 2.35 -7.43
CA ARG A 257 0.99 3.63 -8.03
C ARG A 257 1.24 3.53 -9.54
N ASP A 258 2.11 2.61 -9.94
CA ASP A 258 2.71 2.61 -11.27
C ASP A 258 1.90 1.81 -12.28
N GLU A 259 1.36 0.64 -11.88
CA GLU A 259 0.58 -0.23 -12.76
C GLU A 259 -0.92 0.08 -12.73
N LEU A 260 -1.49 0.34 -11.53
CA LEU A 260 -2.92 0.58 -11.39
C LEU A 260 -3.29 2.07 -11.44
N GLY A 261 -2.32 2.98 -11.33
CA GLY A 261 -2.56 4.42 -11.40
C GLY A 261 -3.40 4.97 -10.23
N ILE A 262 -3.26 4.38 -9.05
CA ILE A 262 -3.93 4.80 -7.82
C ILE A 262 -3.23 6.03 -7.23
N LEU A 263 -3.98 6.98 -6.70
CA LEU A 263 -3.45 8.13 -5.97
C LEU A 263 -3.11 7.75 -4.52
N PRO A 264 -2.07 8.37 -3.92
CA PRO A 264 -1.65 8.02 -2.56
C PRO A 264 -2.72 8.29 -1.51
N GLU A 265 -3.50 9.36 -1.63
CA GLU A 265 -4.62 9.66 -0.74
C GLU A 265 -5.75 8.64 -0.83
N ALA A 266 -5.99 8.08 -2.01
CA ALA A 266 -6.98 7.02 -2.18
C ALA A 266 -6.53 5.73 -1.50
N LEU A 267 -5.26 5.33 -1.69
CA LEU A 267 -4.72 4.15 -1.03
C LEU A 267 -4.65 4.35 0.49
N PHE A 268 -4.24 5.53 0.96
CA PHE A 268 -4.22 5.89 2.38
C PHE A 268 -5.59 5.69 3.03
N ASN A 269 -6.63 6.32 2.47
CA ASN A 269 -8.00 6.22 2.98
C ASN A 269 -8.55 4.78 2.91
N TYR A 270 -8.24 4.07 1.83
CA TYR A 270 -8.64 2.68 1.67
C TYR A 270 -8.00 1.78 2.73
N LEU A 271 -6.68 1.90 2.96
CA LEU A 271 -5.96 1.15 3.98
C LEU A 271 -6.45 1.47 5.39
N LEU A 272 -6.78 2.74 5.68
CA LEU A 272 -7.38 3.16 6.94
C LEU A 272 -8.65 2.38 7.21
N ARG A 273 -9.54 2.28 6.22
CA ARG A 273 -10.83 1.59 6.34
C ARG A 273 -10.73 0.06 6.31
N LEU A 274 -9.57 -0.51 6.06
CA LEU A 274 -9.35 -1.94 6.18
C LEU A 274 -9.15 -2.34 7.64
N GLY A 275 -10.24 -2.36 8.39
CA GLY A 275 -10.32 -2.82 9.79
C GLY A 275 -10.51 -1.69 10.80
N TRP A 276 -10.56 -0.42 10.37
CA TRP A 276 -10.92 0.72 11.21
C TRP A 276 -12.01 1.55 10.51
N GLY A 277 -12.82 2.27 11.26
CA GLY A 277 -13.85 3.15 10.72
C GLY A 277 -14.34 4.15 11.75
N HIS A 278 -14.89 5.26 11.27
CA HIS A 278 -15.55 6.30 12.07
C HIS A 278 -16.97 6.46 11.56
N GLY A 279 -17.93 5.87 12.27
CA GLY A 279 -19.34 5.84 11.83
C GLY A 279 -19.49 5.32 10.39
N ASP A 280 -20.24 6.06 9.58
CA ASP A 280 -20.48 5.74 8.16
C ASP A 280 -19.57 6.53 7.20
N ASP A 281 -18.58 7.26 7.71
CA ASP A 281 -17.67 8.06 6.90
C ASP A 281 -16.84 7.18 5.97
N GLU A 282 -16.95 7.41 4.65
CA GLU A 282 -16.19 6.68 3.64
C GLU A 282 -14.97 7.46 3.15
N ILE A 283 -15.10 8.78 3.04
CA ILE A 283 -14.04 9.69 2.62
C ILE A 283 -13.54 10.41 3.87
N ILE A 284 -12.31 10.09 4.25
CA ILE A 284 -11.69 10.61 5.45
C ILE A 284 -10.38 11.29 5.05
N SER A 285 -10.30 12.59 5.29
CA SER A 285 -9.07 13.34 5.03
C SER A 285 -7.95 12.89 6.00
N ARG A 286 -6.71 13.21 5.65
CA ARG A 286 -5.56 12.90 6.49
C ARG A 286 -5.67 13.54 7.89
N ASP A 287 -6.12 14.78 7.97
CA ASP A 287 -6.26 15.50 9.23
C ASP A 287 -7.36 14.89 10.09
N GLN A 288 -8.50 14.52 9.50
CA GLN A 288 -9.56 13.79 10.19
C GLN A 288 -9.08 12.41 10.66
N ALA A 289 -8.30 11.70 9.82
CA ALA A 289 -7.74 10.42 10.21
C ALA A 289 -6.81 10.56 11.43
N ILE A 290 -5.95 11.58 11.46
CA ILE A 290 -5.09 11.88 12.62
C ILE A 290 -5.92 12.24 13.85
N GLU A 291 -6.98 13.02 13.68
CA GLU A 291 -7.82 13.45 14.80
C GLU A 291 -8.64 12.30 15.41
N TRP A 292 -9.14 11.39 14.58
CA TRP A 292 -10.11 10.37 15.00
C TRP A 292 -9.52 9.00 15.28
N PHE A 293 -8.31 8.73 14.77
CA PHE A 293 -7.75 7.38 14.86
C PHE A 293 -7.39 6.99 16.27
N ASP A 294 -7.95 5.87 16.74
CA ASP A 294 -7.42 5.13 17.89
C ASP A 294 -7.49 3.63 17.60
N VAL A 295 -6.58 2.86 18.20
CA VAL A 295 -6.48 1.40 17.98
C VAL A 295 -7.61 0.60 18.65
N ASP A 296 -8.29 1.17 19.64
CA ASP A 296 -9.43 0.54 20.32
C ASP A 296 -10.67 0.46 19.41
N HIS A 297 -10.72 1.25 18.34
CA HIS A 297 -11.75 1.19 17.28
C HIS A 297 -11.37 0.23 16.14
N VAL A 298 -10.24 -0.45 16.21
CA VAL A 298 -9.87 -1.48 15.23
C VAL A 298 -10.68 -2.75 15.46
N GLY A 299 -11.35 -3.22 14.41
CA GLY A 299 -12.17 -4.44 14.46
C GLY A 299 -11.32 -5.70 14.70
N LYS A 300 -11.87 -6.68 15.42
CA LYS A 300 -11.20 -7.96 15.74
C LYS A 300 -11.23 -8.99 14.59
N SER A 301 -11.99 -8.75 13.56
CA SER A 301 -12.13 -9.66 12.43
C SER A 301 -11.26 -9.25 11.25
N PRO A 302 -10.73 -10.22 10.48
CA PRO A 302 -9.99 -9.92 9.25
C PRO A 302 -10.81 -9.09 8.27
N SER A 303 -10.20 -8.06 7.70
CA SER A 303 -10.79 -7.24 6.65
C SER A 303 -10.61 -7.91 5.28
N ARG A 304 -11.56 -7.71 4.36
CA ARG A 304 -11.48 -8.22 3.00
C ARG A 304 -11.04 -7.14 2.03
N PHE A 305 -10.03 -7.47 1.24
CA PHE A 305 -9.56 -6.60 0.16
C PHE A 305 -10.53 -6.66 -1.02
N ASP A 306 -10.91 -5.49 -1.54
CA ASP A 306 -11.78 -5.32 -2.70
C ASP A 306 -11.21 -4.22 -3.61
N LEU A 307 -10.63 -4.63 -4.74
CA LEU A 307 -10.01 -3.71 -5.70
C LEU A 307 -11.02 -2.72 -6.29
N LYS A 308 -12.27 -3.17 -6.56
CA LYS A 308 -13.30 -2.28 -7.12
C LYS A 308 -13.66 -1.14 -6.18
N LYS A 309 -13.69 -1.41 -4.86
CA LYS A 309 -13.90 -0.34 -3.86
C LYS A 309 -12.73 0.65 -3.87
N LEU A 310 -11.50 0.17 -4.01
CA LEU A 310 -10.33 1.04 -4.12
C LEU A 310 -10.39 1.89 -5.39
N GLU A 311 -10.73 1.31 -6.54
CA GLU A 311 -10.89 2.04 -7.81
C GLU A 311 -11.98 3.11 -7.73
N ASN A 312 -13.14 2.78 -7.15
CA ASN A 312 -14.23 3.75 -6.93
C ASN A 312 -13.79 4.92 -6.03
N LEU A 313 -13.08 4.60 -4.96
CA LEU A 313 -12.52 5.59 -4.04
C LEU A 313 -11.48 6.47 -4.76
N ASN A 314 -10.62 5.87 -5.57
CA ASN A 314 -9.63 6.58 -6.37
C ASN A 314 -10.27 7.56 -7.37
N GLY A 315 -11.35 7.14 -8.03
CA GLY A 315 -12.13 8.01 -8.92
C GLY A 315 -12.70 9.24 -8.17
N HIS A 316 -13.09 9.09 -6.89
CA HIS A 316 -13.49 10.23 -6.06
C HIS A 316 -12.33 11.21 -5.87
N TYR A 317 -11.17 10.73 -5.43
CA TYR A 317 -9.99 11.57 -5.22
C TYR A 317 -9.46 12.22 -6.51
N LEU A 318 -9.56 11.53 -7.66
CA LEU A 318 -9.23 12.12 -8.96
C LEU A 318 -10.11 13.33 -9.29
N ARG A 319 -11.43 13.22 -9.06
CA ARG A 319 -12.36 14.33 -9.33
C ARG A 319 -12.09 15.55 -8.46
N ASP A 320 -11.60 15.36 -7.23
CA ASP A 320 -11.32 16.44 -6.29
C ASP A 320 -9.89 17.00 -6.43
N ALA A 321 -8.98 16.25 -7.05
CA ALA A 321 -7.57 16.62 -7.15
C ALA A 321 -7.35 17.86 -8.04
N ASP A 322 -6.28 18.59 -7.74
CA ASP A 322 -5.81 19.74 -8.49
C ASP A 322 -5.43 19.38 -9.94
N TYR A 323 -5.84 20.20 -10.89
CA TYR A 323 -5.64 19.98 -12.32
C TYR A 323 -4.17 19.92 -12.72
N THR A 324 -3.35 20.83 -12.18
CA THR A 324 -1.92 20.90 -12.49
C THR A 324 -1.19 19.68 -11.97
N ARG A 325 -1.55 19.23 -10.77
CA ARG A 325 -1.00 18.00 -10.17
C ARG A 325 -1.34 16.78 -11.02
N LEU A 326 -2.63 16.60 -11.38
CA LEU A 326 -3.05 15.46 -12.21
C LEU A 326 -2.39 15.48 -13.59
N ALA A 327 -2.35 16.65 -14.23
CA ALA A 327 -1.67 16.82 -15.52
C ALA A 327 -0.18 16.46 -15.40
N THR A 328 0.50 16.87 -14.33
CA THR A 328 1.91 16.53 -14.09
C THR A 328 2.10 15.02 -13.92
N LEU A 329 1.21 14.33 -13.20
CA LEU A 329 1.29 12.89 -13.05
C LEU A 329 1.01 12.14 -14.36
N ALA A 330 0.00 12.57 -15.12
CA ALA A 330 -0.35 11.96 -16.41
C ALA A 330 0.71 12.27 -17.49
N SER A 331 1.31 13.48 -17.51
CA SER A 331 2.34 13.86 -18.48
C SER A 331 3.59 12.97 -18.39
N ARG A 332 3.96 12.54 -17.19
CA ARG A 332 5.09 11.59 -16.99
C ARG A 332 4.81 10.25 -17.65
N LYS A 333 3.56 9.76 -17.58
CA LYS A 333 3.15 8.51 -18.24
C LYS A 333 3.12 8.64 -19.76
N LEU A 334 2.75 9.81 -20.26
CA LEU A 334 2.66 10.10 -21.71
C LEU A 334 3.98 10.60 -22.32
N GLY A 335 4.99 10.92 -21.50
CA GLY A 335 6.27 11.44 -21.97
C GLY A 335 6.19 12.84 -22.60
N LEU A 336 5.28 13.70 -22.11
CA LEU A 336 4.98 15.01 -22.69
C LEU A 336 6.03 16.06 -22.39
N SER A 337 6.19 16.99 -23.33
CA SER A 337 6.96 18.23 -23.17
C SER A 337 6.25 19.22 -22.22
N TYR A 338 6.96 20.30 -21.85
CA TYR A 338 6.37 21.35 -21.01
C TYR A 338 5.20 22.08 -21.71
N GLU A 339 5.28 22.28 -23.01
CA GLU A 339 4.21 22.95 -23.80
C GLU A 339 2.95 22.07 -23.85
N GLU A 340 3.12 20.78 -24.11
CA GLU A 340 2.03 19.80 -24.12
C GLU A 340 1.37 19.65 -22.73
N LEU A 341 2.14 19.78 -21.65
CA LEU A 341 1.61 19.80 -20.29
C LEU A 341 0.59 20.94 -20.10
N GLN A 342 0.81 22.13 -20.67
CA GLN A 342 -0.14 23.25 -20.55
C GLN A 342 -1.48 22.96 -21.25
N LEU A 343 -1.44 22.24 -22.38
CA LEU A 343 -2.65 21.76 -23.04
C LEU A 343 -3.36 20.71 -22.17
N LEU A 344 -2.62 19.79 -21.59
CA LEU A 344 -3.16 18.75 -20.70
C LEU A 344 -3.83 19.37 -19.46
N VAL A 345 -3.23 20.40 -18.84
CA VAL A 345 -3.83 21.13 -17.71
C VAL A 345 -5.20 21.72 -18.10
N ARG A 346 -5.30 22.33 -19.28
CA ARG A 346 -6.57 22.87 -19.78
C ARG A 346 -7.64 21.81 -20.03
N ALA A 347 -7.22 20.58 -20.39
CA ALA A 347 -8.12 19.48 -20.68
C ALA A 347 -8.57 18.72 -19.40
N MET A 348 -7.92 18.93 -18.25
CA MET A 348 -8.20 18.20 -17.02
C MET A 348 -9.66 18.20 -16.57
N PRO A 349 -10.41 19.33 -16.62
CA PRO A 349 -11.81 19.33 -16.21
C PRO A 349 -12.64 18.24 -16.89
N GLU A 350 -12.43 18.06 -18.20
CA GLU A 350 -13.18 17.11 -19.03
C GLU A 350 -12.66 15.67 -18.90
N LEU A 351 -11.35 15.52 -18.72
CA LEU A 351 -10.69 14.21 -18.63
C LEU A 351 -10.95 13.53 -17.29
N LYS A 352 -10.74 14.25 -16.16
CA LYS A 352 -10.83 13.66 -14.82
C LYS A 352 -12.25 13.24 -14.41
N ALA A 353 -13.28 13.84 -15.02
CA ALA A 353 -14.68 13.54 -14.71
C ALA A 353 -15.05 12.07 -14.99
N ARG A 354 -14.33 11.41 -15.89
CA ARG A 354 -14.61 10.07 -16.40
C ARG A 354 -13.58 9.02 -16.00
N ALA A 355 -12.40 9.44 -15.55
CA ALA A 355 -11.32 8.55 -15.20
C ALA A 355 -11.49 7.99 -13.76
N HIS A 356 -11.18 6.71 -13.57
CA HIS A 356 -11.14 6.07 -12.25
C HIS A 356 -9.71 5.93 -11.72
N ASN A 357 -8.70 6.07 -12.61
CA ASN A 357 -7.29 5.98 -12.28
C ASN A 357 -6.45 6.84 -13.24
N LEU A 358 -5.16 7.03 -12.92
CA LEU A 358 -4.24 7.82 -13.73
C LEU A 358 -3.96 7.22 -15.11
N ASN A 359 -4.14 5.90 -15.30
CA ASN A 359 -3.96 5.27 -16.60
C ASN A 359 -5.11 5.65 -17.54
N GLU A 360 -6.36 5.51 -17.06
CA GLU A 360 -7.53 5.94 -17.81
C GLU A 360 -7.49 7.44 -18.13
N LEU A 361 -6.98 8.24 -17.20
CA LEU A 361 -6.78 9.69 -17.41
C LEU A 361 -5.78 9.94 -18.55
N ALA A 362 -4.64 9.23 -18.53
CA ALA A 362 -3.61 9.35 -19.57
C ALA A 362 -4.13 8.85 -20.93
N GLU A 363 -4.75 7.67 -20.99
CA GLU A 363 -5.34 7.12 -22.20
C GLU A 363 -6.42 8.06 -22.78
N GLY A 364 -7.24 8.65 -21.91
CA GLY A 364 -8.25 9.62 -22.29
C GLY A 364 -7.69 10.92 -22.90
N ALA A 365 -6.41 11.23 -22.61
CA ALA A 365 -5.72 12.41 -23.09
C ALA A 365 -4.90 12.17 -24.37
N GLU A 366 -4.61 10.92 -24.77
CA GLU A 366 -3.74 10.58 -25.89
C GLU A 366 -4.10 11.31 -27.18
N PHE A 367 -5.42 11.48 -27.45
CA PHE A 367 -5.89 12.12 -28.69
C PHE A 367 -5.40 13.57 -28.82
N LEU A 368 -5.11 14.27 -27.72
CA LEU A 368 -4.61 15.64 -27.75
C LEU A 368 -3.23 15.77 -28.43
N PHE A 369 -2.43 14.70 -28.34
CA PHE A 369 -1.03 14.66 -28.77
C PHE A 369 -0.80 13.72 -29.96
N ALA A 370 -1.86 13.08 -30.45
CA ALA A 370 -1.78 12.15 -31.56
C ALA A 370 -1.44 12.89 -32.88
N GLN A 371 -0.46 12.35 -33.60
CA GLN A 371 -0.04 12.89 -34.90
C GLN A 371 -1.04 12.54 -36.01
N ARG A 372 -1.21 13.46 -36.95
CA ARG A 372 -2.03 13.28 -38.14
C ARG A 372 -1.27 12.59 -39.29
N PRO A 373 -1.97 11.80 -40.14
CA PRO A 373 -3.37 11.40 -40.02
C PRO A 373 -3.61 10.40 -38.88
N LEU A 374 -4.76 10.51 -38.18
CA LEU A 374 -5.10 9.57 -37.11
C LEU A 374 -5.39 8.19 -37.69
N SER A 375 -4.97 7.14 -36.97
CA SER A 375 -5.35 5.76 -37.23
C SER A 375 -6.48 5.36 -36.27
N PRO A 376 -7.76 5.35 -36.71
CA PRO A 376 -8.86 4.98 -35.87
C PRO A 376 -8.76 3.53 -35.40
N ASP A 377 -9.10 3.27 -34.11
CA ASP A 377 -9.27 1.89 -33.63
C ASP A 377 -10.42 1.17 -34.37
N GLU A 378 -10.53 -0.15 -34.20
CA GLU A 378 -11.53 -0.96 -34.87
C GLU A 378 -12.97 -0.43 -34.68
N LYS A 379 -13.30 0.03 -33.46
CA LYS A 379 -14.62 0.56 -33.14
C LYS A 379 -14.85 1.94 -33.76
N ALA A 380 -13.86 2.78 -33.78
CA ALA A 380 -13.92 4.09 -34.41
C ALA A 380 -13.97 3.96 -35.93
N ALA A 381 -13.18 3.07 -36.53
CA ALA A 381 -13.19 2.80 -37.98
C ALA A 381 -14.57 2.33 -38.45
N ALA A 382 -15.24 1.48 -37.69
CA ALA A 382 -16.61 1.03 -38.00
C ALA A 382 -17.65 2.17 -38.03
N LEU A 383 -17.37 3.32 -37.42
CA LEU A 383 -18.24 4.51 -37.43
C LEU A 383 -18.02 5.40 -38.66
N LEU A 384 -16.92 5.23 -39.37
CA LEU A 384 -16.49 6.06 -40.51
C LEU A 384 -16.93 5.43 -41.84
N THR A 385 -18.22 5.11 -41.97
CA THR A 385 -18.83 4.61 -43.20
C THR A 385 -18.88 5.69 -44.29
N ASP A 386 -19.10 5.32 -45.58
CA ASP A 386 -19.21 6.29 -46.68
C ASP A 386 -20.31 7.32 -46.42
N GLU A 387 -21.47 6.87 -45.89
CA GLU A 387 -22.55 7.76 -45.47
C GLU A 387 -22.09 8.74 -44.36
N ALA A 388 -21.37 8.23 -43.36
CA ALA A 388 -20.83 9.06 -42.28
C ALA A 388 -19.80 10.08 -42.78
N ARG A 389 -18.94 9.69 -43.72
CA ARG A 389 -17.97 10.59 -44.36
C ARG A 389 -18.65 11.74 -45.14
N HIS A 390 -19.79 11.47 -45.79
CA HIS A 390 -20.59 12.51 -46.42
C HIS A 390 -21.08 13.54 -45.36
N TYR A 391 -21.64 13.09 -44.26
CA TYR A 391 -22.08 14.00 -43.18
C TYR A 391 -20.92 14.70 -42.49
N LEU A 392 -19.74 14.07 -42.38
CA LEU A 392 -18.55 14.72 -41.89
C LEU A 392 -18.10 15.91 -42.79
N ALA A 393 -18.24 15.78 -44.10
CA ALA A 393 -17.96 16.88 -45.03
C ALA A 393 -18.88 18.10 -44.79
N LEU A 394 -20.17 17.84 -44.55
CA LEU A 394 -21.13 18.89 -44.20
C LEU A 394 -20.82 19.53 -42.87
N ALA A 395 -20.48 18.74 -41.85
CA ALA A 395 -20.08 19.21 -40.55
C ALA A 395 -18.77 20.03 -40.63
N HIS A 396 -17.80 19.60 -41.39
CA HIS A 396 -16.57 20.34 -41.67
C HIS A 396 -16.84 21.76 -42.21
N ALA A 397 -17.72 21.88 -43.24
CA ALA A 397 -18.07 23.15 -43.84
C ALA A 397 -18.79 24.07 -42.80
N ALA A 398 -19.73 23.54 -42.02
CA ALA A 398 -20.45 24.29 -40.99
C ALA A 398 -19.51 24.77 -39.89
N LEU A 399 -18.64 23.90 -39.40
CA LEU A 399 -17.63 24.25 -38.36
C LEU A 399 -16.62 25.27 -38.88
N ALA A 400 -16.17 25.17 -40.17
CA ALA A 400 -15.28 26.14 -40.79
C ALA A 400 -15.92 27.54 -40.86
N ALA A 401 -17.22 27.64 -41.06
CA ALA A 401 -17.99 28.85 -41.13
C ALA A 401 -18.37 29.45 -39.74
N ALA A 402 -18.14 28.71 -38.66
CA ALA A 402 -18.53 29.09 -37.31
C ALA A 402 -17.84 30.44 -36.93
N PRO A 403 -18.63 31.44 -36.45
CA PRO A 403 -18.09 32.80 -36.17
C PRO A 403 -17.17 32.80 -34.93
N GLN A 404 -17.37 31.92 -34.01
CA GLN A 404 -16.55 31.74 -32.81
C GLN A 404 -16.29 30.25 -32.56
N TRP A 405 -15.08 29.92 -32.04
CA TRP A 405 -14.72 28.54 -31.73
C TRP A 405 -14.96 28.24 -30.26
N GLU A 406 -16.26 28.22 -29.90
CA GLU A 406 -16.76 28.03 -28.54
C GLU A 406 -17.80 26.93 -28.50
N HIS A 407 -17.93 26.22 -27.37
CA HIS A 407 -18.76 25.05 -27.18
C HIS A 407 -20.18 25.22 -27.75
N ASP A 408 -20.90 26.28 -27.35
CA ASP A 408 -22.32 26.47 -27.74
C ASP A 408 -22.46 26.79 -29.24
N THR A 409 -21.54 27.54 -29.79
CA THR A 409 -21.51 27.86 -31.24
C THR A 409 -21.26 26.62 -32.08
N LEU A 410 -20.35 25.75 -31.64
CA LEU A 410 -20.00 24.51 -32.32
C LEU A 410 -21.13 23.45 -32.17
N ASP A 411 -21.77 23.37 -31.00
CA ASP A 411 -22.96 22.52 -30.79
C ASP A 411 -24.10 22.94 -31.70
N ALA A 412 -24.41 24.24 -31.79
CA ALA A 412 -25.44 24.76 -32.68
C ALA A 412 -25.15 24.45 -34.14
N ALA A 413 -23.92 24.64 -34.62
CA ALA A 413 -23.55 24.38 -36.01
C ALA A 413 -23.71 22.89 -36.38
N VAL A 414 -23.26 21.97 -35.51
CA VAL A 414 -23.38 20.52 -35.75
C VAL A 414 -24.83 20.06 -35.66
N ARG A 415 -25.63 20.62 -34.74
CA ARG A 415 -27.09 20.33 -34.67
C ARG A 415 -27.83 20.78 -35.90
N GLU A 416 -27.56 21.96 -36.43
CA GLU A 416 -28.15 22.47 -37.63
C GLU A 416 -27.90 21.55 -38.84
N VAL A 417 -26.67 21.03 -38.97
CA VAL A 417 -26.34 20.02 -39.98
C VAL A 417 -27.15 18.74 -39.79
N ALA A 418 -27.25 18.25 -38.54
CA ALA A 418 -28.00 17.05 -38.25
C ALA A 418 -29.51 17.22 -38.56
N GLU A 419 -30.14 18.33 -38.14
CA GLU A 419 -31.56 18.65 -38.36
C GLU A 419 -31.86 18.83 -39.82
N SER A 420 -31.05 19.59 -40.57
CA SER A 420 -31.20 19.82 -41.99
C SER A 420 -31.13 18.55 -42.83
N ASN A 421 -30.48 17.51 -42.30
CA ASN A 421 -30.37 16.19 -42.95
C ASN A 421 -31.28 15.13 -42.32
N SER A 422 -32.22 15.54 -41.45
CA SER A 422 -33.16 14.65 -40.75
C SER A 422 -32.46 13.55 -39.94
N LEU A 423 -31.27 13.85 -39.36
CA LEU A 423 -30.47 12.94 -38.55
C LEU A 423 -30.67 13.19 -37.05
N LYS A 424 -30.60 12.14 -36.26
CA LYS A 424 -30.36 12.29 -34.83
C LYS A 424 -28.92 12.73 -34.61
N LEU A 425 -28.69 13.70 -33.71
CA LEU A 425 -27.35 14.24 -33.39
C LEU A 425 -26.29 13.17 -33.21
N GLY A 426 -26.60 12.06 -32.51
CA GLY A 426 -25.67 10.94 -32.31
C GLY A 426 -25.14 10.27 -33.56
N LYS A 427 -25.93 10.31 -34.68
CA LYS A 427 -25.50 9.76 -35.98
C LYS A 427 -24.38 10.60 -36.63
N LEU A 428 -24.28 11.89 -36.29
CA LEU A 428 -23.20 12.76 -36.75
C LEU A 428 -22.09 12.89 -35.68
N ALA A 429 -22.44 12.99 -34.41
CA ALA A 429 -21.49 13.17 -33.32
C ALA A 429 -20.54 11.97 -33.14
N GLN A 430 -20.99 10.73 -33.38
CA GLN A 430 -20.15 9.53 -33.25
C GLN A 430 -19.05 9.45 -34.33
N PRO A 431 -19.37 9.59 -35.65
CA PRO A 431 -18.33 9.71 -36.67
C PRO A 431 -17.40 10.91 -36.45
N LEU A 432 -17.94 12.05 -36.01
CA LEU A 432 -17.12 13.24 -35.69
C LEU A 432 -16.13 12.95 -34.59
N ARG A 433 -16.54 12.21 -33.54
CA ARG A 433 -15.64 11.74 -32.47
C ARG A 433 -14.55 10.82 -33.03
N ALA A 434 -14.93 9.84 -33.83
CA ALA A 434 -13.97 8.94 -34.45
C ALA A 434 -12.93 9.68 -35.30
N ALA A 435 -13.37 10.70 -36.09
CA ALA A 435 -12.49 11.51 -36.91
C ALA A 435 -11.53 12.38 -36.04
N LEU A 436 -12.01 12.97 -34.96
CA LEU A 436 -11.24 13.89 -34.12
C LEU A 436 -10.29 13.19 -33.16
N THR A 437 -10.63 12.00 -32.69
CA THR A 437 -9.89 11.32 -31.60
C THR A 437 -9.31 9.96 -31.98
N GLY A 438 -9.73 9.37 -33.10
CA GLY A 438 -9.39 7.99 -33.46
C GLY A 438 -10.06 6.94 -32.56
N LYS A 439 -10.95 7.34 -31.64
CA LYS A 439 -11.60 6.46 -30.66
C LYS A 439 -13.12 6.60 -30.69
N ALA A 440 -13.84 5.53 -30.33
CA ALA A 440 -15.30 5.56 -30.22
C ALA A 440 -15.81 6.26 -28.94
N THR A 441 -14.93 6.49 -27.98
CA THR A 441 -15.22 7.16 -26.70
C THR A 441 -14.21 8.30 -26.44
N SER A 442 -14.71 9.44 -25.94
CA SER A 442 -13.89 10.62 -25.60
C SER A 442 -14.66 11.50 -24.61
N PRO A 443 -14.09 12.61 -24.10
CA PRO A 443 -14.87 13.71 -23.54
C PRO A 443 -16.00 14.19 -24.46
N GLY A 444 -16.78 15.19 -24.03
CA GLY A 444 -17.82 15.78 -24.85
C GLY A 444 -17.24 16.19 -26.22
N ILE A 445 -17.98 15.91 -27.31
CA ILE A 445 -17.42 16.15 -28.66
C ILE A 445 -17.13 17.63 -28.91
N PHE A 446 -17.93 18.52 -28.33
CA PHE A 446 -17.75 19.95 -28.45
C PHE A 446 -16.57 20.44 -27.59
N ASP A 447 -16.37 19.83 -26.42
CA ASP A 447 -15.17 20.08 -25.61
C ASP A 447 -13.90 19.63 -26.31
N VAL A 448 -13.93 18.48 -27.00
CA VAL A 448 -12.84 17.98 -27.85
C VAL A 448 -12.51 18.99 -28.96
N LEU A 449 -13.50 19.54 -29.66
CA LEU A 449 -13.32 20.58 -30.68
C LEU A 449 -12.64 21.83 -30.11
N VAL A 450 -13.11 22.30 -28.94
CA VAL A 450 -12.53 23.47 -28.27
C VAL A 450 -11.09 23.21 -27.85
N LEU A 451 -10.80 22.04 -27.28
CA LEU A 451 -9.46 21.66 -26.83
C LEU A 451 -8.44 21.54 -27.97
N LEU A 452 -8.84 20.92 -29.08
CA LEU A 452 -7.99 20.79 -30.27
C LEU A 452 -7.78 22.12 -31.00
N GLY A 453 -8.76 23.04 -30.90
CA GLY A 453 -8.76 24.30 -31.67
C GLY A 453 -9.25 24.11 -33.13
N LYS A 454 -9.47 25.23 -33.79
CA LYS A 454 -10.11 25.26 -35.13
C LYS A 454 -9.29 24.52 -36.18
N ASP A 455 -8.02 24.87 -36.32
CA ASP A 455 -7.18 24.37 -37.42
C ASP A 455 -6.95 22.88 -37.32
N GLU A 456 -6.62 22.36 -36.13
CA GLU A 456 -6.37 20.94 -35.91
C GLU A 456 -7.67 20.12 -36.06
N SER A 457 -8.80 20.62 -35.54
CA SER A 457 -10.08 19.93 -35.66
C SER A 457 -10.52 19.80 -37.12
N LEU A 458 -10.46 20.90 -37.88
CA LEU A 458 -10.85 20.87 -39.30
C LEU A 458 -9.91 19.97 -40.12
N ALA A 459 -8.63 19.99 -39.83
CA ALA A 459 -7.66 19.15 -40.49
C ALA A 459 -7.88 17.67 -40.23
N ARG A 460 -8.18 17.25 -38.97
CA ARG A 460 -8.52 15.86 -38.61
C ARG A 460 -9.79 15.37 -39.28
N ILE A 461 -10.81 16.24 -39.37
CA ILE A 461 -12.04 15.89 -40.08
C ILE A 461 -11.74 15.71 -41.55
N ALA A 462 -10.97 16.62 -42.20
CA ALA A 462 -10.59 16.53 -43.59
C ALA A 462 -9.83 15.25 -43.95
N ASP A 463 -8.91 14.80 -43.05
CA ASP A 463 -8.18 13.52 -43.23
C ASP A 463 -9.11 12.29 -43.36
N GLN A 464 -10.30 12.37 -42.75
CA GLN A 464 -11.28 11.27 -42.78
C GLN A 464 -12.34 11.39 -43.90
N VAL A 465 -12.43 12.59 -44.50
CA VAL A 465 -13.38 12.85 -45.61
C VAL A 465 -12.71 12.62 -46.98
N LEU A 466 -11.48 13.04 -47.13
CA LEU A 466 -10.67 12.82 -48.33
C LEU A 466 -10.24 11.36 -48.40
N GLU A 467 -10.55 10.66 -49.46
CA GLU A 467 -9.96 9.34 -49.74
C GLU A 467 -8.43 9.53 -49.78
N PRO A 468 -7.63 8.59 -49.22
CA PRO A 468 -6.21 8.62 -49.47
C PRO A 468 -6.03 8.57 -51.00
N ASN A 469 -5.41 9.60 -51.53
CA ASN A 469 -5.01 9.61 -52.98
C ASN A 469 -4.21 8.32 -53.20
N GLU A 470 -4.69 7.47 -54.15
CA GLU A 470 -3.99 6.32 -54.67
C GLU A 470 -2.59 6.67 -55.19
#